data_d4521b0febd7c78bcb89d1edf4b1f23c
#
_entry.id   d4521b0febd7c78bcb89d1edf4b1f23c
#
_cell.length_a   1.000
_cell.length_b   1.000
_cell.length_c   1.000
_cell.angle_alpha   90.00
_cell.angle_beta   90.00
_cell.angle_gamma   90.00
#
_symmetry.space_group_name_H-M   'P 1'
#
loop_
_entity.id
_entity.type
_entity.pdbx_description
1 polymer ?
#
loop_
_entity_poly.entity_id
_entity_poly.type
_entity_poly.pdbx_seq_one_letter_code
_entity_poly.pdbx_strand_id
1 'polypeptide(L)'
;LDELLAKAQAKRKEADFFAAANAYQDARSHENCPVDKRGELEAQLGKMNSARKFLFYAEKFERQGARVERKEGFTADSVFIYYRGAIRSYKKVLEYAPGTTEFERRAEELDEKLKAHPMNSKVTTVTVKYQEIIGRHPNGGGIPIYASNTPDNPKPNSDDKPLGTTRGDGSFRVVFKDTPPPYLYFYGDKKSYKIEIG
;
A
#
# COMPACT_ATOMS: atom_id res chain seq x y z
N LEU A 1 0.05 -35.43 10.75
CA LEU A 1 0.45 -34.01 10.85
C LEU A 1 1.59 -33.70 9.90
N ASP A 2 2.69 -34.50 9.93
CA ASP A 2 3.89 -34.25 9.12
C ASP A 2 3.61 -34.32 7.62
N GLU A 3 2.76 -35.22 7.16
CA GLU A 3 2.30 -35.27 5.77
C GLU A 3 1.55 -34.01 5.34
N LEU A 4 0.69 -33.46 6.18
CA LEU A 4 -0.03 -32.21 5.93
C LEU A 4 0.93 -31.02 5.84
N LEU A 5 1.93 -30.97 6.70
CA LEU A 5 2.97 -29.93 6.67
C LEU A 5 3.84 -30.04 5.42
N ALA A 6 4.24 -31.26 5.06
CA ALA A 6 5.02 -31.50 3.82
C ALA A 6 4.19 -31.10 2.59
N LYS A 7 2.90 -31.44 2.55
CA LYS A 7 1.97 -31.03 1.48
C LYS A 7 1.84 -29.50 1.41
N ALA A 8 1.69 -28.81 2.55
CA ALA A 8 1.60 -27.36 2.59
C ALA A 8 2.87 -26.69 2.02
N GLN A 9 4.05 -27.19 2.40
CA GLN A 9 5.32 -26.69 1.90
C GLN A 9 5.52 -26.95 0.41
N ALA A 10 5.14 -28.14 -0.09
CA ALA A 10 5.19 -28.46 -1.52
C ALA A 10 4.28 -27.51 -2.31
N LYS A 11 3.03 -27.35 -1.90
CA LYS A 11 2.07 -26.44 -2.56
C LYS A 11 2.51 -24.98 -2.54
N ARG A 12 3.14 -24.52 -1.45
CA ARG A 12 3.76 -23.20 -1.40
C ARG A 12 4.87 -23.03 -2.45
N LYS A 13 5.74 -24.03 -2.63
CA LYS A 13 6.80 -24.01 -3.64
C LYS A 13 6.24 -24.02 -5.07
N GLU A 14 5.13 -24.71 -5.29
CA GLU A 14 4.38 -24.70 -6.55
C GLU A 14 3.59 -23.41 -6.79
N ALA A 15 3.65 -22.45 -5.88
CA ALA A 15 2.85 -21.22 -5.88
C ALA A 15 1.33 -21.43 -5.81
N ASP A 16 0.89 -22.63 -5.46
CA ASP A 16 -0.53 -22.93 -5.17
C ASP A 16 -0.86 -22.53 -3.74
N PHE A 17 -0.97 -21.22 -3.52
CA PHE A 17 -1.21 -20.64 -2.18
C PHE A 17 -2.56 -21.02 -1.60
N PHE A 18 -3.54 -21.36 -2.45
CA PHE A 18 -4.84 -21.84 -1.97
C PHE A 18 -4.72 -23.24 -1.36
N ALA A 19 -4.12 -24.17 -2.09
CA ALA A 19 -3.90 -25.54 -1.59
C ALA A 19 -2.94 -25.54 -0.39
N ALA A 20 -1.92 -24.67 -0.38
CA ALA A 20 -1.03 -24.49 0.76
C ALA A 20 -1.78 -24.00 2.00
N ALA A 21 -2.65 -22.99 1.86
CA ALA A 21 -3.47 -22.47 2.94
C ALA A 21 -4.39 -23.56 3.52
N ASN A 22 -5.07 -24.32 2.67
CA ASN A 22 -5.91 -25.42 3.11
C ASN A 22 -5.12 -26.49 3.88
N ALA A 23 -3.95 -26.88 3.39
CA ALA A 23 -3.10 -27.86 4.06
C ALA A 23 -2.59 -27.34 5.43
N TYR A 24 -2.27 -26.05 5.58
CA TYR A 24 -1.96 -25.46 6.89
C TYR A 24 -3.17 -25.42 7.80
N GLN A 25 -4.37 -25.15 7.29
CA GLN A 25 -5.62 -25.20 8.06
C GLN A 25 -5.91 -26.62 8.56
N ASP A 26 -5.75 -27.62 7.68
CA ASP A 26 -5.94 -29.03 8.04
C ASP A 26 -4.92 -29.47 9.11
N ALA A 27 -3.65 -29.08 8.95
CA ALA A 27 -2.60 -29.37 9.93
C ALA A 27 -2.90 -28.73 11.29
N ARG A 28 -3.38 -27.49 11.31
CA ARG A 28 -3.78 -26.76 12.53
C ARG A 28 -4.93 -27.42 13.25
N SER A 29 -5.90 -27.94 12.49
CA SER A 29 -7.11 -28.60 13.02
C SER A 29 -6.90 -30.07 13.34
N HIS A 30 -5.74 -30.64 13.04
CA HIS A 30 -5.41 -32.03 13.28
C HIS A 30 -5.42 -32.34 14.78
N GLU A 31 -6.00 -33.47 15.20
CA GLU A 31 -6.12 -33.89 16.61
C GLU A 31 -4.77 -33.92 17.33
N ASN A 32 -3.73 -34.38 16.64
CA ASN A 32 -2.36 -34.48 17.16
C ASN A 32 -1.54 -33.17 16.96
N CYS A 33 -2.18 -32.06 16.63
CA CYS A 33 -1.48 -30.78 16.51
C CYS A 33 -1.18 -30.19 17.89
N PRO A 34 0.10 -30.05 18.28
CA PRO A 34 0.48 -29.45 19.54
C PRO A 34 -0.05 -28.02 19.67
N VAL A 35 -0.46 -27.63 20.87
CA VAL A 35 -1.06 -26.32 21.14
C VAL A 35 -0.10 -25.17 20.79
N ASP A 36 1.17 -25.34 21.09
CA ASP A 36 2.24 -24.37 20.78
C ASP A 36 2.45 -24.18 19.27
N LYS A 37 2.26 -25.21 18.45
CA LYS A 37 2.35 -25.13 16.99
C LYS A 37 1.15 -24.48 16.32
N ARG A 38 -0.02 -24.44 16.96
CA ARG A 38 -1.24 -23.87 16.37
C ARG A 38 -1.10 -22.40 16.00
N GLY A 39 -0.41 -21.61 16.84
CA GLY A 39 -0.15 -20.20 16.57
C GLY A 39 0.78 -19.98 15.37
N GLU A 40 1.81 -20.83 15.23
CA GLU A 40 2.72 -20.78 14.06
C GLU A 40 1.98 -21.14 12.77
N LEU A 41 1.14 -22.18 12.79
CA LEU A 41 0.35 -22.60 11.64
C LEU A 41 -0.70 -21.55 11.24
N GLU A 42 -1.30 -20.85 12.19
CA GLU A 42 -2.18 -19.70 11.93
C GLU A 42 -1.42 -18.58 11.20
N ALA A 43 -0.21 -18.28 11.65
CA ALA A 43 0.63 -17.28 10.99
C ALA A 43 1.00 -17.69 9.55
N GLN A 44 1.32 -18.97 9.31
CA GLN A 44 1.58 -19.48 7.96
C GLN A 44 0.34 -19.44 7.07
N LEU A 45 -0.82 -19.80 7.60
CA LEU A 45 -2.11 -19.68 6.93
C LEU A 45 -2.38 -18.22 6.51
N GLY A 46 -2.17 -17.27 7.42
CA GLY A 46 -2.29 -15.84 7.15
C GLY A 46 -1.35 -15.36 6.04
N LYS A 47 -0.11 -15.85 6.03
CA LYS A 47 0.86 -15.55 4.95
C LYS A 47 0.39 -16.09 3.60
N MET A 48 -0.11 -17.31 3.52
CA MET A 48 -0.59 -17.92 2.27
C MET A 48 -1.82 -17.18 1.73
N ASN A 49 -2.75 -16.80 2.58
CA ASN A 49 -3.91 -15.99 2.20
C ASN A 49 -3.49 -14.61 1.67
N SER A 50 -2.49 -13.98 2.29
CA SER A 50 -1.93 -12.71 1.82
C SER A 50 -1.22 -12.86 0.48
N ALA A 51 -0.38 -13.88 0.32
CA ALA A 51 0.31 -14.19 -0.94
C ALA A 51 -0.71 -14.39 -2.08
N ARG A 52 -1.75 -15.20 -1.85
CA ARG A 52 -2.84 -15.42 -2.80
C ARG A 52 -3.53 -14.13 -3.23
N LYS A 53 -3.85 -13.27 -2.27
CA LYS A 53 -4.48 -11.97 -2.52
C LYS A 53 -3.61 -11.09 -3.42
N PHE A 54 -2.33 -10.98 -3.10
CA PHE A 54 -1.41 -10.15 -3.90
C PHE A 54 -1.10 -10.76 -5.25
N LEU A 55 -1.06 -12.10 -5.39
CA LEU A 55 -0.94 -12.77 -6.67
C LEU A 55 -2.12 -12.44 -7.59
N PHE A 56 -3.34 -12.51 -7.06
CA PHE A 56 -4.54 -12.11 -7.81
C PHE A 56 -4.44 -10.66 -8.34
N TYR A 57 -3.96 -9.72 -7.52
CA TYR A 57 -3.76 -8.35 -7.97
C TYR A 57 -2.64 -8.21 -8.99
N ALA A 58 -1.53 -8.92 -8.82
CA ALA A 58 -0.41 -8.90 -9.74
C ALA A 58 -0.85 -9.34 -11.14
N GLU A 59 -1.50 -10.50 -11.24
CA GLU A 59 -2.01 -11.03 -12.50
C GLU A 59 -3.10 -10.15 -13.13
N LYS A 60 -3.97 -9.57 -12.29
CA LYS A 60 -4.99 -8.63 -12.76
C LYS A 60 -4.36 -7.40 -13.40
N PHE A 61 -3.41 -6.79 -12.74
CA PHE A 61 -2.72 -5.61 -13.25
C PHE A 61 -1.91 -5.93 -14.50
N GLU A 62 -1.19 -7.05 -14.53
CA GLU A 62 -0.43 -7.47 -15.70
C GLU A 62 -1.34 -7.69 -16.91
N ARG A 63 -2.46 -8.40 -16.74
CA ARG A 63 -3.46 -8.60 -17.82
C ARG A 63 -4.07 -7.28 -18.31
N GLN A 64 -4.35 -6.34 -17.39
CA GLN A 64 -4.85 -5.02 -17.76
C GLN A 64 -3.79 -4.23 -18.53
N GLY A 65 -2.55 -4.22 -18.06
CA GLY A 65 -1.43 -3.59 -18.74
C GLY A 65 -1.25 -4.13 -20.17
N ALA A 66 -1.22 -5.45 -20.32
CA ALA A 66 -1.10 -6.09 -21.63
C ALA A 66 -2.30 -5.80 -22.57
N ARG A 67 -3.52 -5.67 -22.01
CA ARG A 67 -4.70 -5.28 -22.79
C ARG A 67 -4.61 -3.86 -23.31
N VAL A 68 -4.21 -2.92 -22.44
CA VAL A 68 -4.06 -1.51 -22.81
C VAL A 68 -2.91 -1.33 -23.79
N GLU A 69 -1.78 -1.98 -23.56
CA GLU A 69 -0.63 -1.96 -24.47
C GLU A 69 -1.01 -2.39 -25.90
N ARG A 70 -1.80 -3.44 -26.04
CA ARG A 70 -2.29 -3.90 -27.35
C ARG A 70 -3.23 -2.91 -28.03
N LYS A 71 -4.00 -2.14 -27.24
CA LYS A 71 -5.02 -1.21 -27.74
C LYS A 71 -4.46 0.18 -28.02
N GLU A 72 -3.61 0.69 -27.13
CA GLU A 72 -3.18 2.08 -27.09
C GLU A 72 -1.67 2.26 -27.33
N GLY A 73 -0.93 1.15 -27.38
CA GLY A 73 0.51 1.12 -27.51
C GLY A 73 1.25 1.16 -26.17
N PHE A 74 2.53 0.76 -26.19
CA PHE A 74 3.37 0.66 -25.00
C PHE A 74 3.57 2.00 -24.29
N THR A 75 3.58 3.11 -25.01
CA THR A 75 3.85 4.45 -24.47
C THR A 75 2.69 5.09 -23.73
N ALA A 76 1.51 4.44 -23.69
CA ALA A 76 0.36 4.94 -22.95
C ALA A 76 0.63 4.94 -21.44
N ASP A 77 0.34 6.06 -20.78
CA ASP A 77 0.58 6.24 -19.33
C ASP A 77 -0.08 5.15 -18.47
N SER A 78 -1.26 4.68 -18.90
CA SER A 78 -1.98 3.59 -18.25
C SER A 78 -1.22 2.25 -18.27
N VAL A 79 -0.42 1.96 -19.30
CA VAL A 79 0.44 0.78 -19.37
C VAL A 79 1.47 0.83 -18.24
N PHE A 80 2.12 1.97 -18.06
CA PHE A 80 3.09 2.17 -16.98
C PHE A 80 2.45 1.94 -15.59
N ILE A 81 1.27 2.52 -15.37
CA ILE A 81 0.55 2.42 -14.09
C ILE A 81 0.21 0.95 -13.78
N TYR A 82 -0.33 0.22 -14.76
CA TYR A 82 -0.71 -1.17 -14.57
C TYR A 82 0.50 -2.08 -14.33
N TYR A 83 1.56 -1.97 -15.12
CA TYR A 83 2.75 -2.79 -14.91
C TYR A 83 3.47 -2.46 -13.60
N ARG A 84 3.52 -1.18 -13.19
CA ARG A 84 4.02 -0.82 -11.85
C ARG A 84 3.16 -1.43 -10.73
N GLY A 85 1.85 -1.48 -10.92
CA GLY A 85 0.93 -2.16 -10.00
C GLY A 85 1.21 -3.66 -9.90
N ALA A 86 1.45 -4.33 -11.04
CA ALA A 86 1.83 -5.74 -11.10
C ALA A 86 3.16 -6.01 -10.36
N ILE A 87 4.20 -5.24 -10.65
CA ILE A 87 5.51 -5.37 -10.02
C ILE A 87 5.39 -5.26 -8.49
N ARG A 88 4.69 -4.23 -7.99
CA ARG A 88 4.49 -4.06 -6.54
C ARG A 88 3.78 -5.27 -5.92
N SER A 89 2.78 -5.78 -6.63
CA SER A 89 2.00 -6.92 -6.13
C SER A 89 2.82 -8.21 -6.13
N TYR A 90 3.64 -8.47 -7.16
CA TYR A 90 4.58 -9.60 -7.15
C TYR A 90 5.61 -9.49 -6.02
N LYS A 91 6.19 -8.30 -5.78
CA LYS A 91 7.09 -8.07 -4.65
C LYS A 91 6.41 -8.35 -3.30
N LYS A 92 5.11 -8.00 -3.18
CA LYS A 92 4.33 -8.37 -1.99
C LYS A 92 4.11 -9.88 -1.87
N VAL A 93 3.91 -10.62 -2.96
CA VAL A 93 3.85 -12.08 -2.91
C VAL A 93 5.15 -12.64 -2.32
N LEU A 94 6.31 -12.15 -2.77
CA LEU A 94 7.63 -12.60 -2.31
C LEU A 94 7.87 -12.31 -0.81
N GLU A 95 7.30 -11.23 -0.26
CA GLU A 95 7.37 -10.96 1.18
C GLU A 95 6.64 -12.04 2.01
N TYR A 96 5.53 -12.57 1.51
CA TYR A 96 4.74 -13.60 2.20
C TYR A 96 5.15 -15.03 1.85
N ALA A 97 5.67 -15.23 0.65
CA ALA A 97 6.09 -16.53 0.13
C ALA A 97 7.49 -16.43 -0.53
N PRO A 98 8.55 -16.19 0.26
CA PRO A 98 9.90 -16.12 -0.27
C PRO A 98 10.31 -17.43 -0.94
N GLY A 99 11.14 -17.33 -1.99
CA GLY A 99 11.64 -18.47 -2.76
C GLY A 99 10.75 -18.92 -3.92
N THR A 100 9.70 -18.17 -4.27
CA THR A 100 8.93 -18.37 -5.48
C THR A 100 9.57 -17.60 -6.65
N THR A 101 10.62 -18.17 -7.22
CA THR A 101 11.48 -17.55 -8.24
C THR A 101 10.74 -17.09 -9.50
N GLU A 102 9.60 -17.73 -9.82
CA GLU A 102 8.78 -17.30 -10.95
C GLU A 102 8.28 -15.85 -10.81
N PHE A 103 7.84 -15.46 -9.62
CA PHE A 103 7.31 -14.10 -9.41
C PHE A 103 8.40 -13.05 -9.33
N GLU A 104 9.59 -13.43 -8.85
CA GLU A 104 10.79 -12.59 -8.90
C GLU A 104 11.14 -12.28 -10.36
N ARG A 105 11.26 -13.32 -11.19
CA ARG A 105 11.53 -13.19 -12.62
C ARG A 105 10.45 -12.35 -13.33
N ARG A 106 9.16 -12.57 -13.06
CA ARG A 106 8.08 -11.76 -13.67
C ARG A 106 8.15 -10.30 -13.26
N ALA A 107 8.45 -10.01 -12.01
CA ALA A 107 8.61 -8.64 -11.53
C ALA A 107 9.81 -7.96 -12.23
N GLU A 108 10.92 -8.66 -12.39
CA GLU A 108 12.11 -8.17 -13.09
C GLU A 108 11.85 -7.94 -14.57
N GLU A 109 11.22 -8.88 -15.27
CA GLU A 109 10.86 -8.75 -16.69
C GLU A 109 9.99 -7.51 -16.95
N LEU A 110 9.00 -7.27 -16.10
CA LEU A 110 8.15 -6.09 -16.21
C LEU A 110 8.92 -4.80 -15.86
N ASP A 111 9.81 -4.84 -14.89
CA ASP A 111 10.62 -3.66 -14.51
C ASP A 111 11.61 -3.31 -15.63
N GLU A 112 12.29 -4.30 -16.21
CA GLU A 112 13.14 -4.10 -17.40
C GLU A 112 12.35 -3.51 -18.56
N LYS A 113 11.18 -4.07 -18.86
CA LYS A 113 10.29 -3.54 -19.89
C LYS A 113 9.94 -2.07 -19.65
N LEU A 114 9.66 -1.68 -18.42
CA LEU A 114 9.30 -0.31 -18.07
C LEU A 114 10.48 0.66 -18.11
N LYS A 115 11.72 0.22 -18.14
CA LYS A 115 12.88 1.11 -18.29
C LYS A 115 12.83 1.91 -19.60
N ALA A 116 12.30 1.32 -20.66
CA ALA A 116 12.12 1.97 -21.97
C ALA A 116 10.85 2.84 -22.05
N HIS A 117 9.99 2.83 -21.02
CA HIS A 117 8.74 3.59 -21.06
C HIS A 117 8.98 5.09 -20.84
N PRO A 118 8.35 6.00 -21.63
CA PRO A 118 8.56 7.44 -21.50
C PRO A 118 8.29 8.01 -20.12
N MET A 119 7.35 7.44 -19.38
CA MET A 119 7.08 7.84 -18.00
C MET A 119 8.21 7.51 -17.04
N ASN A 120 9.05 6.51 -17.34
CA ASN A 120 10.16 6.17 -16.47
C ASN A 120 11.24 7.27 -16.48
N SER A 121 11.44 7.94 -17.61
CA SER A 121 12.35 9.09 -17.72
C SER A 121 11.76 10.36 -17.10
N LYS A 122 10.42 10.49 -17.04
CA LYS A 122 9.72 11.58 -16.35
C LYS A 122 9.69 11.42 -14.84
N VAL A 123 9.84 10.19 -14.35
CA VAL A 123 9.97 9.85 -12.92
C VAL A 123 11.45 9.92 -12.51
N THR A 124 12.17 10.95 -12.97
CA THR A 124 13.38 11.37 -12.29
C THR A 124 12.96 11.85 -10.90
N THR A 125 13.08 10.95 -9.92
CA THR A 125 13.25 11.27 -8.50
C THR A 125 12.45 12.47 -7.97
N VAL A 126 11.15 12.50 -8.20
CA VAL A 126 10.31 13.19 -7.26
C VAL A 126 10.20 12.23 -6.08
N THR A 127 11.16 12.31 -5.18
CA THR A 127 10.96 11.85 -3.81
C THR A 127 9.93 12.80 -3.23
N VAL A 128 8.67 12.58 -3.59
CA VAL A 128 7.56 13.25 -2.92
C VAL A 128 7.56 12.65 -1.53
N LYS A 129 8.29 13.25 -0.63
CA LYS A 129 8.14 13.02 0.79
C LYS A 129 6.76 13.58 1.14
N TYR A 130 5.74 12.73 0.99
CA TYR A 130 4.44 13.01 1.55
C TYR A 130 4.62 13.03 3.06
N GLN A 131 4.70 14.21 3.64
CA GLN A 131 4.55 14.34 5.08
C GLN A 131 3.05 14.36 5.35
N GLU A 132 2.61 13.44 6.16
CA GLU A 132 1.23 13.28 6.54
C GLU A 132 1.06 13.71 7.99
N ILE A 133 0.10 14.60 8.23
CA ILE A 133 -0.28 15.00 9.58
C ILE A 133 -1.66 14.43 9.85
N ILE A 134 -1.74 13.59 10.86
CA ILE A 134 -2.97 13.00 11.37
C ILE A 134 -3.22 13.53 12.77
N GLY A 135 -4.45 13.94 13.04
CA GLY A 135 -4.83 14.42 14.36
C GLY A 135 -6.34 14.41 14.56
N ARG A 136 -6.73 14.94 15.72
CA ARG A 136 -8.13 15.12 16.08
C ARG A 136 -8.35 16.50 16.67
N HIS A 137 -9.30 17.23 16.12
CA HIS A 137 -9.74 18.52 16.66
C HIS A 137 -10.85 18.30 17.70
N PRO A 138 -10.76 18.91 18.89
CA PRO A 138 -11.70 18.65 19.99
C PRO A 138 -13.15 19.11 19.70
N ASN A 139 -13.31 20.11 18.84
CA ASN A 139 -14.62 20.72 18.59
C ASN A 139 -15.41 20.06 17.45
N GLY A 140 -15.03 18.86 17.00
CA GLY A 140 -15.81 18.09 16.03
C GLY A 140 -15.45 18.33 14.58
N GLY A 141 -16.41 18.08 13.68
CA GLY A 141 -16.21 17.97 12.25
C GLY A 141 -16.62 19.17 11.43
N GLY A 142 -16.18 19.14 10.16
CA GLY A 142 -16.52 20.17 9.18
C GLY A 142 -15.66 21.44 9.27
N ILE A 143 -14.61 21.46 10.09
CA ILE A 143 -13.76 22.63 10.30
C ILE A 143 -12.68 22.68 9.20
N PRO A 144 -12.63 23.73 8.37
CA PRO A 144 -11.58 23.89 7.37
C PRO A 144 -10.20 24.09 8.02
N ILE A 145 -9.19 23.48 7.40
CA ILE A 145 -7.79 23.47 7.88
C ILE A 145 -6.94 24.22 6.86
N TYR A 146 -6.14 25.18 7.33
CA TYR A 146 -5.23 25.98 6.51
C TYR A 146 -3.79 25.86 6.95
N ALA A 147 -2.86 26.13 6.04
CA ALA A 147 -1.47 26.35 6.36
C ALA A 147 -1.27 27.72 7.02
N SER A 148 -0.37 27.80 8.00
CA SER A 148 0.03 29.08 8.60
C SER A 148 1.53 29.12 8.86
N ASN A 149 2.15 30.26 8.58
CA ASN A 149 3.55 30.52 8.87
C ASN A 149 3.76 31.20 10.23
N THR A 150 2.68 31.55 10.93
CA THR A 150 2.71 32.26 12.20
C THR A 150 1.88 31.53 13.26
N PRO A 151 2.23 31.63 14.55
CA PRO A 151 1.45 31.08 15.65
C PRO A 151 0.15 31.85 15.89
N ASP A 152 0.10 33.09 15.42
CA ASP A 152 -1.08 33.93 15.54
C ASP A 152 -2.06 33.62 14.43
N ASN A 153 -3.30 33.49 14.79
CA ASN A 153 -4.42 33.12 13.94
C ASN A 153 -4.64 34.13 12.78
N PRO A 154 -3.96 33.98 11.63
CA PRO A 154 -4.26 34.83 10.49
C PRO A 154 -5.60 34.41 9.92
N LYS A 155 -6.50 35.37 9.69
CA LYS A 155 -7.68 35.07 8.88
C LYS A 155 -7.22 34.61 7.51
N PRO A 156 -7.70 33.45 7.01
CA PRO A 156 -7.41 33.06 5.65
C PRO A 156 -7.87 34.15 4.69
N ASN A 157 -7.05 34.46 3.69
CA ASN A 157 -7.45 35.36 2.62
C ASN A 157 -8.54 34.69 1.78
N SER A 158 -9.33 35.48 1.07
CA SER A 158 -10.40 34.97 0.20
C SER A 158 -9.93 33.93 -0.82
N ASP A 159 -8.66 33.96 -1.19
CA ASP A 159 -8.05 33.10 -2.19
C ASP A 159 -7.34 31.87 -1.60
N ASP A 160 -7.23 31.77 -0.26
CA ASP A 160 -6.61 30.65 0.41
C ASP A 160 -7.54 29.43 0.35
N LYS A 161 -7.05 28.36 -0.26
CA LYS A 161 -7.76 27.09 -0.28
C LYS A 161 -7.45 26.27 0.97
N PRO A 162 -8.45 25.69 1.62
CA PRO A 162 -8.21 24.82 2.76
C PRO A 162 -7.42 23.56 2.32
N LEU A 163 -6.51 23.11 3.14
CA LEU A 163 -5.77 21.85 2.98
C LEU A 163 -6.67 20.63 3.14
N GLY A 164 -7.79 20.80 3.84
CA GLY A 164 -8.77 19.77 4.12
C GLY A 164 -9.79 20.24 5.14
N THR A 165 -10.64 19.32 5.60
CA THR A 165 -11.62 19.56 6.67
C THR A 165 -11.57 18.41 7.68
N THR A 166 -11.93 18.72 8.92
CA THR A 166 -12.10 17.68 9.94
C THR A 166 -13.35 16.84 9.64
N ARG A 167 -13.28 15.55 9.95
CA ARG A 167 -14.42 14.62 9.87
C ARG A 167 -15.40 14.86 11.03
N GLY A 168 -16.59 14.24 10.98
CA GLY A 168 -17.62 14.39 12.01
C GLY A 168 -17.16 14.08 13.44
N ASP A 169 -16.19 13.19 13.61
CA ASP A 169 -15.56 12.85 14.89
C ASP A 169 -14.37 13.75 15.25
N GLY A 170 -14.11 14.80 14.46
CA GLY A 170 -12.99 15.71 14.62
C GLY A 170 -11.67 15.21 14.03
N SER A 171 -11.58 13.96 13.58
CA SER A 171 -10.35 13.45 12.97
C SER A 171 -10.04 14.19 11.66
N PHE A 172 -8.74 14.35 11.38
CA PHE A 172 -8.28 14.94 10.12
C PHE A 172 -7.01 14.27 9.62
N ARG A 173 -6.80 14.40 8.32
CA ARG A 173 -5.60 13.95 7.61
C ARG A 173 -5.24 14.99 6.57
N VAL A 174 -4.05 15.53 6.65
CA VAL A 174 -3.50 16.51 5.70
C VAL A 174 -2.19 15.97 5.14
N VAL A 175 -2.04 16.03 3.83
CA VAL A 175 -0.86 15.53 3.11
C VAL A 175 -0.18 16.71 2.43
N PHE A 176 1.11 16.89 2.69
CA PHE A 176 1.95 17.90 2.06
C PHE A 176 2.88 17.25 1.04
N LYS A 177 3.03 17.87 -0.11
CA LYS A 177 3.98 17.44 -1.15
C LYS A 177 5.41 17.85 -0.81
N ASP A 178 5.55 18.97 -0.14
CA ASP A 178 6.81 19.60 0.24
C ASP A 178 6.91 19.70 1.77
N THR A 179 7.85 20.47 2.27
CA THR A 179 7.98 20.74 3.70
C THR A 179 6.67 21.32 4.24
N PRO A 180 6.07 20.72 5.27
CA PRO A 180 4.85 21.24 5.84
C PRO A 180 5.08 22.63 6.42
N PRO A 181 4.05 23.47 6.45
CA PRO A 181 4.13 24.75 7.14
C PRO A 181 4.36 24.54 8.63
N PRO A 182 4.96 25.49 9.33
CA PRO A 182 5.24 25.33 10.76
C PRO A 182 3.98 25.24 11.63
N TYR A 183 2.83 25.68 11.12
CA TYR A 183 1.58 25.68 11.86
C TYR A 183 0.40 25.26 10.99
N LEU A 184 -0.59 24.59 11.62
CA LEU A 184 -1.93 24.40 11.08
C LEU A 184 -2.91 25.34 11.80
N TYR A 185 -3.78 25.95 11.01
CA TYR A 185 -4.87 26.78 11.50
C TYR A 185 -6.22 26.15 11.18
N PHE A 186 -7.07 26.03 12.18
CA PHE A 186 -8.44 25.54 12.05
C PHE A 186 -9.40 26.74 12.04
N TYR A 187 -10.25 26.84 11.01
CA TYR A 187 -11.15 27.99 10.86
C TYR A 187 -12.07 28.13 12.08
N GLY A 188 -12.05 29.34 12.67
CA GLY A 188 -12.83 29.64 13.87
C GLY A 188 -12.07 29.47 15.20
N ASP A 189 -10.90 28.88 15.20
CA ASP A 189 -10.02 28.83 16.38
C ASP A 189 -9.28 30.17 16.59
N LYS A 190 -8.93 30.43 17.85
CA LYS A 190 -8.13 31.63 18.20
C LYS A 190 -6.63 31.44 18.07
N LYS A 191 -6.16 30.21 17.85
CA LYS A 191 -4.74 29.85 17.81
C LYS A 191 -4.47 28.88 16.67
N SER A 192 -3.28 29.00 16.08
CA SER A 192 -2.72 27.99 15.20
C SER A 192 -2.01 26.92 16.02
N TYR A 193 -2.02 25.69 15.52
CA TYR A 193 -1.35 24.56 16.15
C TYR A 193 0.01 24.37 15.51
N LYS A 194 1.07 24.36 16.33
CA LYS A 194 2.43 24.07 15.84
C LYS A 194 2.52 22.64 15.37
N ILE A 195 3.14 22.43 14.21
CA ILE A 195 3.47 21.11 13.70
C ILE A 195 4.86 20.77 14.22
N GLU A 196 4.96 19.75 15.05
CA GLU A 196 6.24 19.18 15.43
C GLU A 196 6.61 18.09 14.42
N ILE A 197 7.69 18.31 13.67
CA ILE A 197 8.25 17.33 12.76
C ILE A 197 9.24 16.52 13.59
N GLY A 198 8.88 15.22 13.80
CA GLY A 198 9.74 14.26 14.48
C GLY A 198 10.88 13.74 13.60
#